data_d8c43bc971ab7c5c843f3e30d02435d4
#
_entry.id   d8c43bc971ab7c5c843f3e30d02435d4
#
_cell.length_a   1.000
_cell.length_b   1.000
_cell.length_c   1.000
_cell.angle_alpha   90.00
_cell.angle_beta   90.00
_cell.angle_gamma   90.00
#
_symmetry.space_group_name_H-M   'P 1'
#
loop_
_entity.id
_entity.type
_entity.pdbx_description
1 polymer ?
#
loop_
_entity_poly.entity_id
_entity_poly.type
_entity_poly.pdbx_seq_one_letter_code
_entity_poly.pdbx_strand_id
1 'polypeptide(L)'
;MRSAAAAPAARPAGDDGRRLALAVAIVALAVYAPTVARDLSWANAATDGGDLITASYTLGIPHPPGYPTYVLLGKLFSLLPLGTVAFRYNLFAAVCAAAAAGLLAAAMRAQWGARVPPLGAAAAALSLAFLPLVWSQAVVAEVYSLNLLLVAAWLLAFARGRALGGGLLLGLALTTHPTSLLLLPAALVGTKPGRARLLTGIGLGLLPLLLLPWLARGNSPVVWGAPDTPGGWWWLISGRLYAANLRLPPEGARLALLARALVLGPAALLLGPQPFGNRMAGWASTLTENRRPLLLGATGVLYVLFALVYATLDAAVLLLPALLIAALLAAPGLARLGRGAVALPLLLAALGLLTRTGAAADAIPRRLAEAALSAAPPNAVLLTPGDRSLFTLWYYHHVEGLRPDVVVADANLFAFDWYRLRLAGGQAGLFVPDGDDLVAFQGINALARPVCAVSLLATPLTLPAGQRATAPPADGPNLLCTGKR
;
A
#
# COMPACT_ATOMS: atom_id res chain seq x y z
N MET A 1 12.15 -65.48 -8.33
CA MET A 1 11.09 -64.45 -8.38
C MET A 1 11.56 -63.23 -7.64
N ARG A 2 12.02 -62.19 -8.34
CA ARG A 2 12.40 -60.88 -7.73
C ARG A 2 11.16 -60.01 -7.73
N SER A 3 10.66 -59.63 -6.54
CA SER A 3 9.58 -58.69 -6.37
C SER A 3 9.99 -57.32 -6.96
N ALA A 4 9.28 -56.88 -7.96
CA ALA A 4 9.40 -55.53 -8.50
C ALA A 4 8.81 -54.57 -7.44
N ALA A 5 9.66 -53.78 -6.81
CA ALA A 5 9.23 -52.68 -5.95
C ALA A 5 8.47 -51.70 -6.79
N ALA A 6 7.19 -51.44 -6.50
CA ALA A 6 6.37 -50.46 -7.15
C ALA A 6 7.00 -49.10 -7.00
N ALA A 7 7.25 -48.40 -8.12
CA ALA A 7 7.71 -47.02 -8.12
C ALA A 7 6.69 -46.15 -7.37
N PRO A 8 7.13 -45.20 -6.52
CA PRO A 8 6.21 -44.34 -5.79
C PRO A 8 5.38 -43.50 -6.80
N ALA A 9 4.07 -43.52 -6.61
CA ALA A 9 3.12 -42.80 -7.45
C ALA A 9 3.54 -41.32 -7.56
N ALA A 10 3.67 -40.81 -8.79
CA ALA A 10 4.04 -39.43 -9.06
C ALA A 10 3.02 -38.50 -8.37
N ARG A 11 3.47 -37.67 -7.45
CA ARG A 11 2.63 -36.68 -6.74
C ARG A 11 1.99 -35.75 -7.76
N PRO A 12 0.69 -35.41 -7.62
CA PRO A 12 0.04 -34.49 -8.55
C PRO A 12 0.75 -33.14 -8.55
N ALA A 13 1.09 -32.63 -9.73
CA ALA A 13 1.89 -31.42 -9.96
C ALA A 13 1.32 -30.14 -9.28
N GLY A 14 0.07 -30.19 -8.78
CA GLY A 14 -0.57 -29.12 -8.04
C GLY A 14 -0.11 -28.97 -6.58
N ASP A 15 0.33 -30.07 -5.95
CA ASP A 15 0.71 -30.08 -4.53
C ASP A 15 2.11 -29.47 -4.30
N ASP A 16 3.05 -29.72 -5.19
CA ASP A 16 4.40 -29.16 -5.11
C ASP A 16 4.44 -27.64 -5.26
N GLY A 17 3.56 -27.07 -6.09
CA GLY A 17 3.46 -25.62 -6.24
C GLY A 17 2.88 -24.91 -5.02
N ARG A 18 1.93 -25.55 -4.31
CA ARG A 18 1.36 -25.04 -3.05
C ARG A 18 2.38 -25.09 -1.91
N ARG A 19 3.09 -26.20 -1.79
CA ARG A 19 4.15 -26.36 -0.77
C ARG A 19 5.28 -25.34 -0.94
N LEU A 20 5.71 -25.13 -2.18
CA LEU A 20 6.70 -24.09 -2.51
C LEU A 20 6.20 -22.70 -2.11
N ALA A 21 4.97 -22.34 -2.50
CA ALA A 21 4.39 -21.05 -2.18
C ALA A 21 4.33 -20.83 -0.66
N LEU A 22 3.86 -21.83 0.09
CA LEU A 22 3.77 -21.74 1.54
C LEU A 22 5.16 -21.64 2.20
N ALA A 23 6.13 -22.43 1.75
CA ALA A 23 7.49 -22.39 2.28
C ALA A 23 8.15 -21.02 2.07
N VAL A 24 8.03 -20.46 0.85
CA VAL A 24 8.54 -19.11 0.53
C VAL A 24 7.85 -18.05 1.37
N ALA A 25 6.53 -18.11 1.51
CA ALA A 25 5.78 -17.16 2.33
C ALA A 25 6.18 -17.23 3.82
N ILE A 26 6.34 -18.43 4.39
CA ILE A 26 6.80 -18.61 5.78
C ILE A 26 8.19 -18.03 5.98
N VAL A 27 9.14 -18.29 5.07
CA VAL A 27 10.50 -17.75 5.16
C VAL A 27 10.47 -16.21 5.06
N ALA A 28 9.73 -15.65 4.11
CA ALA A 28 9.60 -14.20 3.97
C ALA A 28 8.99 -13.56 5.22
N LEU A 29 7.92 -14.13 5.76
CA LEU A 29 7.26 -13.63 6.97
C LEU A 29 8.18 -13.70 8.19
N ALA A 30 8.92 -14.81 8.36
CA ALA A 30 9.87 -14.97 9.45
C ALA A 30 10.99 -13.91 9.42
N VAL A 31 11.43 -13.53 8.22
CA VAL A 31 12.45 -12.48 8.03
C VAL A 31 11.86 -11.08 8.27
N TYR A 32 10.62 -10.81 7.88
CA TYR A 32 9.95 -9.53 8.13
C TYR A 32 9.59 -9.31 9.61
N ALA A 33 9.20 -10.36 10.32
CA ALA A 33 8.60 -10.29 11.66
C ALA A 33 9.37 -9.43 12.69
N PRO A 34 10.72 -9.47 12.79
CA PRO A 34 11.46 -8.62 13.73
C PRO A 34 11.45 -7.14 13.35
N THR A 35 11.15 -6.78 12.11
CA THR A 35 11.18 -5.40 11.59
C THR A 35 9.79 -4.78 11.39
N VAL A 36 8.70 -5.54 11.63
CA VAL A 36 7.33 -5.04 11.58
C VAL A 36 7.13 -3.93 12.63
N ALA A 37 6.58 -2.80 12.23
CA ALA A 37 6.27 -1.71 13.14
C ALA A 37 5.33 -2.16 14.27
N ARG A 38 5.67 -1.84 15.52
CA ARG A 38 4.92 -2.28 16.71
C ARG A 38 3.70 -1.42 16.99
N ASP A 39 3.65 -0.23 16.40
CA ASP A 39 2.59 0.75 16.52
C ASP A 39 2.46 1.53 15.22
N LEU A 40 1.68 2.62 15.22
CA LEU A 40 1.67 3.57 14.11
C LEU A 40 3.10 4.08 13.88
N SER A 41 3.53 4.08 12.63
CA SER A 41 4.91 4.44 12.27
C SER A 41 4.93 5.42 11.10
N TRP A 42 5.88 6.36 11.14
CA TRP A 42 6.22 7.23 10.02
C TRP A 42 7.41 6.73 9.21
N ALA A 43 8.00 5.63 9.62
CA ALA A 43 9.08 5.00 8.86
C ALA A 43 8.62 4.65 7.43
N ASN A 44 9.57 4.66 6.50
CA ASN A 44 9.30 4.28 5.10
C ASN A 44 8.26 5.16 4.38
N ALA A 45 8.10 6.42 4.79
CA ALA A 45 7.10 7.36 4.29
C ALA A 45 5.63 6.93 4.52
N ALA A 46 5.37 6.09 5.54
CA ALA A 46 4.02 5.62 5.90
C ALA A 46 3.18 6.75 6.55
N THR A 47 2.90 7.79 5.79
CA THR A 47 2.08 8.93 6.26
C THR A 47 0.60 8.53 6.37
N ASP A 48 0.13 7.69 5.46
CA ASP A 48 -1.28 7.34 5.28
C ASP A 48 -1.77 6.28 6.28
N GLY A 49 -0.85 5.64 7.01
CA GLY A 49 -1.18 4.57 7.94
C GLY A 49 -2.25 4.94 8.97
N GLY A 50 -2.22 6.17 9.51
CA GLY A 50 -3.21 6.63 10.48
C GLY A 50 -4.62 6.75 9.89
N ASP A 51 -4.76 7.29 8.68
CA ASP A 51 -6.04 7.38 7.95
C ASP A 51 -6.55 5.98 7.58
N LEU A 52 -5.69 5.16 6.94
CA LEU A 52 -6.03 3.81 6.51
C LEU A 52 -6.50 2.92 7.67
N ILE A 53 -5.78 2.96 8.80
CA ILE A 53 -6.12 2.17 9.99
C ILE A 53 -7.41 2.68 10.60
N THR A 54 -7.54 4.00 10.80
CA THR A 54 -8.73 4.58 11.45
C THR A 54 -9.98 4.32 10.63
N ALA A 55 -9.94 4.61 9.33
CA ALA A 55 -11.07 4.34 8.44
C ALA A 55 -11.43 2.84 8.41
N SER A 56 -10.44 1.94 8.25
CA SER A 56 -10.69 0.51 8.22
C SER A 56 -11.22 -0.03 9.55
N TYR A 57 -10.64 0.39 10.68
CA TYR A 57 -11.05 -0.05 12.02
C TYR A 57 -12.48 0.37 12.35
N THR A 58 -12.88 1.57 11.95
CA THR A 58 -14.22 2.13 12.20
C THR A 58 -15.24 1.86 11.08
N LEU A 59 -14.85 1.09 10.04
CA LEU A 59 -15.65 0.83 8.84
C LEU A 59 -16.09 2.13 8.13
N GLY A 60 -15.15 3.07 8.01
CA GLY A 60 -15.27 4.29 7.25
C GLY A 60 -14.65 4.20 5.86
N ILE A 61 -14.23 5.35 5.33
CA ILE A 61 -13.67 5.48 3.99
C ILE A 61 -12.42 6.36 4.08
N PRO A 62 -11.24 5.81 3.82
CA PRO A 62 -10.00 6.58 3.79
C PRO A 62 -9.92 7.47 2.55
N HIS A 63 -8.85 8.27 2.46
CA HIS A 63 -8.57 9.15 1.32
C HIS A 63 -8.79 8.47 -0.05
N PRO A 64 -9.04 9.24 -1.15
CA PRO A 64 -9.25 8.66 -2.47
C PRO A 64 -8.12 7.72 -2.91
N PRO A 65 -8.46 6.56 -3.53
CA PRO A 65 -9.77 6.18 -4.03
C PRO A 65 -10.66 5.38 -3.05
N GLY A 66 -10.42 5.44 -1.74
CA GLY A 66 -11.28 4.83 -0.71
C GLY A 66 -10.98 3.37 -0.38
N TYR A 67 -10.21 2.66 -1.18
CA TYR A 67 -9.62 1.31 -0.93
C TYR A 67 -10.56 0.27 -0.27
N PRO A 68 -11.78 0.02 -0.77
CA PRO A 68 -12.77 -0.77 -0.02
C PRO A 68 -12.33 -2.21 0.26
N THR A 69 -11.54 -2.84 -0.62
CA THR A 69 -10.99 -4.19 -0.36
C THR A 69 -10.00 -4.16 0.82
N TYR A 70 -9.14 -3.13 0.91
CA TYR A 70 -8.23 -2.96 2.04
C TYR A 70 -9.00 -2.72 3.34
N VAL A 71 -10.01 -1.85 3.32
CA VAL A 71 -10.86 -1.54 4.49
C VAL A 71 -11.48 -2.80 5.07
N LEU A 72 -12.08 -3.64 4.23
CA LEU A 72 -12.75 -4.87 4.69
C LEU A 72 -11.76 -5.91 5.24
N LEU A 73 -10.67 -6.17 4.51
CA LEU A 73 -9.67 -7.17 4.93
C LEU A 73 -8.87 -6.69 6.14
N GLY A 74 -8.52 -5.41 6.18
CA GLY A 74 -7.88 -4.79 7.34
C GLY A 74 -8.76 -4.86 8.59
N LYS A 75 -10.07 -4.60 8.46
CA LYS A 75 -11.03 -4.77 9.57
C LYS A 75 -11.00 -6.19 10.13
N LEU A 76 -10.99 -7.22 9.27
CA LEU A 76 -10.87 -8.60 9.74
C LEU A 76 -9.57 -8.85 10.50
N PHE A 77 -8.45 -8.33 10.01
CA PHE A 77 -7.15 -8.43 10.69
C PHE A 77 -7.13 -7.68 12.03
N SER A 78 -7.84 -6.57 12.14
CA SER A 78 -7.95 -5.80 13.38
C SER A 78 -8.64 -6.54 14.52
N LEU A 79 -9.35 -7.64 14.25
CA LEU A 79 -10.01 -8.48 15.26
C LEU A 79 -9.05 -9.44 15.96
N LEU A 80 -7.82 -9.61 15.46
CA LEU A 80 -6.81 -10.45 16.09
C LEU A 80 -6.42 -9.86 17.45
N PRO A 81 -6.31 -10.69 18.52
CA PRO A 81 -5.92 -10.20 19.85
C PRO A 81 -4.39 -10.06 19.99
N LEU A 82 -3.77 -9.25 19.11
CA LEU A 82 -2.31 -9.11 19.02
C LEU A 82 -1.89 -7.64 19.10
N GLY A 83 -1.08 -7.26 20.07
CA GLY A 83 -0.48 -5.92 20.18
C GLY A 83 -1.47 -4.76 20.03
N THR A 84 -0.99 -3.61 19.56
CA THR A 84 -1.83 -2.45 19.24
C THR A 84 -2.67 -2.71 17.97
N VAL A 85 -3.70 -1.91 17.75
CA VAL A 85 -4.48 -2.00 16.50
C VAL A 85 -3.55 -1.74 15.30
N ALA A 86 -2.68 -0.73 15.37
CA ALA A 86 -1.73 -0.43 14.30
C ALA A 86 -0.78 -1.61 14.02
N PHE A 87 -0.29 -2.31 15.06
CA PHE A 87 0.52 -3.52 14.87
C PHE A 87 -0.19 -4.57 14.02
N ARG A 88 -1.49 -4.76 14.21
CA ARG A 88 -2.29 -5.75 13.43
C ARG A 88 -2.32 -5.40 11.96
N TYR A 89 -2.45 -4.12 11.60
CA TYR A 89 -2.40 -3.65 10.21
C TYR A 89 -0.98 -3.74 9.61
N ASN A 90 0.05 -3.45 10.40
CA ASN A 90 1.44 -3.65 9.98
C ASN A 90 1.73 -5.14 9.73
N LEU A 91 1.22 -6.03 10.59
CA LEU A 91 1.30 -7.48 10.41
C LEU A 91 0.50 -7.95 9.19
N PHE A 92 -0.66 -7.35 8.92
CA PHE A 92 -1.43 -7.60 7.70
C PHE A 92 -0.61 -7.30 6.45
N ALA A 93 0.09 -6.17 6.41
CA ALA A 93 1.00 -5.84 5.32
C ALA A 93 2.12 -6.88 5.16
N ALA A 94 2.74 -7.33 6.27
CA ALA A 94 3.79 -8.35 6.24
C ALA A 94 3.28 -9.71 5.71
N VAL A 95 2.10 -10.12 6.14
CA VAL A 95 1.45 -11.36 5.66
C VAL A 95 1.14 -11.26 4.16
N CYS A 96 0.60 -10.12 3.70
CA CYS A 96 0.32 -9.90 2.28
C CYS A 96 1.59 -9.94 1.43
N ALA A 97 2.66 -9.24 1.84
CA ALA A 97 3.92 -9.23 1.10
C ALA A 97 4.59 -10.62 1.07
N ALA A 98 4.57 -11.34 2.19
CA ALA A 98 5.09 -12.70 2.27
C ALA A 98 4.30 -13.67 1.38
N ALA A 99 2.96 -13.59 1.40
CA ALA A 99 2.09 -14.39 0.54
C ALA A 99 2.29 -14.04 -0.94
N ALA A 100 2.52 -12.76 -1.28
CA ALA A 100 2.86 -12.32 -2.64
C ALA A 100 4.14 -13.00 -3.14
N ALA A 101 5.19 -13.06 -2.32
CA ALA A 101 6.43 -13.77 -2.67
C ALA A 101 6.17 -15.27 -2.92
N GLY A 102 5.38 -15.93 -2.06
CA GLY A 102 4.99 -17.32 -2.25
C GLY A 102 4.23 -17.55 -3.56
N LEU A 103 3.22 -16.72 -3.85
CA LEU A 103 2.44 -16.81 -5.10
C LEU A 103 3.28 -16.49 -6.33
N LEU A 104 4.23 -15.57 -6.23
CA LEU A 104 5.20 -15.28 -7.30
C LEU A 104 6.06 -16.50 -7.63
N ALA A 105 6.58 -17.21 -6.61
CA ALA A 105 7.33 -18.46 -6.85
C ALA A 105 6.48 -19.50 -7.58
N ALA A 106 5.20 -19.65 -7.21
CA ALA A 106 4.26 -20.52 -7.91
C ALA A 106 3.96 -20.03 -9.34
N ALA A 107 3.86 -18.71 -9.56
CA ALA A 107 3.66 -18.11 -10.88
C ALA A 107 4.86 -18.35 -11.80
N MET A 108 6.09 -18.22 -11.29
CA MET A 108 7.33 -18.54 -12.03
C MET A 108 7.33 -20.00 -12.49
N ARG A 109 6.96 -20.93 -11.61
CA ARG A 109 6.84 -22.36 -11.95
C ARG A 109 5.75 -22.61 -13.01
N ALA A 110 4.61 -21.96 -12.88
CA ALA A 110 3.52 -22.08 -13.82
C ALA A 110 3.87 -21.51 -15.21
N GLN A 111 4.62 -20.38 -15.26
CA GLN A 111 5.00 -19.71 -16.51
C GLN A 111 6.14 -20.42 -17.24
N TRP A 112 7.17 -20.91 -16.49
CA TRP A 112 8.42 -21.36 -17.07
C TRP A 112 8.66 -22.88 -16.97
N GLY A 113 7.83 -23.61 -16.21
CA GLY A 113 7.92 -25.06 -16.05
C GLY A 113 9.28 -25.53 -15.54
N ALA A 114 9.87 -26.50 -16.23
CA ALA A 114 11.16 -27.07 -15.88
C ALA A 114 12.35 -26.09 -15.99
N ARG A 115 12.20 -24.99 -16.76
CA ARG A 115 13.25 -23.96 -16.90
C ARG A 115 13.56 -23.24 -15.58
N VAL A 116 12.61 -23.24 -14.65
CA VAL A 116 12.77 -22.63 -13.32
C VAL A 116 12.45 -23.69 -12.26
N PRO A 117 13.46 -24.41 -11.75
CA PRO A 117 13.28 -25.41 -10.68
C PRO A 117 12.83 -24.74 -9.39
N PRO A 118 12.28 -25.51 -8.42
CA PRO A 118 11.73 -24.96 -7.17
C PRO A 118 12.70 -24.05 -6.40
N LEU A 119 13.98 -24.43 -6.32
CA LEU A 119 15.01 -23.62 -5.66
C LEU A 119 15.23 -22.28 -6.37
N GLY A 120 15.27 -22.28 -7.70
CA GLY A 120 15.42 -21.04 -8.50
C GLY A 120 14.22 -20.12 -8.34
N ALA A 121 12.99 -20.67 -8.31
CA ALA A 121 11.77 -19.90 -8.07
C ALA A 121 11.75 -19.29 -6.66
N ALA A 122 12.13 -20.08 -5.65
CA ALA A 122 12.23 -19.61 -4.27
C ALA A 122 13.27 -18.49 -4.14
N ALA A 123 14.47 -18.68 -4.70
CA ALA A 123 15.55 -17.68 -4.65
C ALA A 123 15.12 -16.37 -5.33
N ALA A 124 14.51 -16.42 -6.52
CA ALA A 124 14.04 -15.24 -7.22
C ALA A 124 12.93 -14.50 -6.46
N ALA A 125 11.94 -15.23 -5.92
CA ALA A 125 10.83 -14.65 -5.18
C ALA A 125 11.29 -14.03 -3.84
N LEU A 126 12.19 -14.71 -3.10
CA LEU A 126 12.76 -14.17 -1.86
C LEU A 126 13.70 -12.99 -2.13
N SER A 127 14.45 -13.00 -3.24
CA SER A 127 15.24 -11.82 -3.64
C SER A 127 14.36 -10.60 -3.86
N LEU A 128 13.20 -10.76 -4.53
CA LEU A 128 12.23 -9.67 -4.66
C LEU A 128 11.69 -9.25 -3.28
N ALA A 129 11.27 -10.22 -2.46
CA ALA A 129 10.70 -9.93 -1.14
C ALA A 129 11.65 -9.10 -0.27
N PHE A 130 12.95 -9.36 -0.36
CA PHE A 130 13.97 -8.69 0.46
C PHE A 130 14.58 -7.45 -0.22
N LEU A 131 14.09 -7.04 -1.40
CA LEU A 131 14.44 -5.73 -1.94
C LEU A 131 14.02 -4.62 -0.97
N PRO A 132 14.86 -3.57 -0.82
CA PRO A 132 14.57 -2.45 0.06
C PRO A 132 13.18 -1.86 -0.08
N LEU A 133 12.71 -1.68 -1.32
CA LEU A 133 11.40 -1.09 -1.60
C LEU A 133 10.24 -2.02 -1.20
N VAL A 134 10.34 -3.32 -1.49
CA VAL A 134 9.30 -4.30 -1.11
C VAL A 134 9.24 -4.45 0.41
N TRP A 135 10.42 -4.59 1.06
CA TRP A 135 10.50 -4.73 2.50
C TRP A 135 9.94 -3.50 3.24
N SER A 136 10.25 -2.28 2.75
CA SER A 136 9.75 -1.05 3.37
C SER A 136 8.22 -1.03 3.47
N GLN A 137 7.52 -1.56 2.46
CA GLN A 137 6.06 -1.62 2.43
C GLN A 137 5.49 -2.86 3.14
N ALA A 138 6.31 -3.87 3.38
CA ALA A 138 5.90 -5.08 4.10
C ALA A 138 5.80 -4.88 5.62
N VAL A 139 6.35 -3.80 6.18
CA VAL A 139 6.50 -3.64 7.65
C VAL A 139 5.70 -2.49 8.25
N VAL A 140 4.93 -1.80 7.43
CA VAL A 140 4.06 -0.66 7.80
C VAL A 140 2.67 -0.80 7.18
N ALA A 141 1.68 -0.16 7.78
CA ALA A 141 0.29 -0.19 7.30
C ALA A 141 0.13 0.69 6.06
N GLU A 142 0.18 0.05 4.89
CA GLU A 142 -0.03 0.64 3.58
C GLU A 142 -0.79 -0.30 2.65
N VAL A 143 -1.42 0.24 1.61
CA VAL A 143 -2.24 -0.53 0.66
C VAL A 143 -1.38 -1.38 -0.29
N TYR A 144 -0.11 -1.03 -0.45
CA TYR A 144 0.78 -1.58 -1.48
C TYR A 144 1.07 -3.06 -1.32
N SER A 145 1.20 -3.57 -0.09
CA SER A 145 1.45 -5.00 0.16
C SER A 145 0.25 -5.87 -0.23
N LEU A 146 -0.97 -5.41 0.04
CA LEU A 146 -2.19 -6.10 -0.40
C LEU A 146 -2.31 -6.06 -1.93
N ASN A 147 -2.04 -4.92 -2.56
CA ASN A 147 -2.04 -4.83 -4.01
C ASN A 147 -1.00 -5.76 -4.64
N LEU A 148 0.21 -5.85 -4.06
CA LEU A 148 1.26 -6.76 -4.50
C LEU A 148 0.82 -8.23 -4.42
N LEU A 149 0.10 -8.62 -3.36
CA LEU A 149 -0.50 -9.95 -3.20
C LEU A 149 -1.51 -10.25 -4.32
N LEU A 150 -2.42 -9.32 -4.59
CA LEU A 150 -3.44 -9.48 -5.62
C LEU A 150 -2.84 -9.55 -7.02
N VAL A 151 -1.81 -8.73 -7.31
CA VAL A 151 -1.07 -8.78 -8.58
C VAL A 151 -0.29 -10.09 -8.71
N ALA A 152 0.36 -10.60 -7.65
CA ALA A 152 1.04 -11.90 -7.68
C ALA A 152 0.05 -13.07 -7.92
N ALA A 153 -1.11 -13.02 -7.28
CA ALA A 153 -2.19 -13.97 -7.48
C ALA A 153 -2.75 -13.90 -8.92
N TRP A 154 -2.91 -12.69 -9.46
CA TRP A 154 -3.28 -12.47 -10.85
C TRP A 154 -2.25 -13.03 -11.82
N LEU A 155 -0.95 -12.81 -11.61
CA LEU A 155 0.13 -13.39 -12.43
C LEU A 155 0.07 -14.92 -12.45
N LEU A 156 -0.20 -15.55 -11.30
CA LEU A 156 -0.38 -16.99 -11.21
C LEU A 156 -1.62 -17.46 -11.99
N ALA A 157 -2.75 -16.77 -11.85
CA ALA A 157 -3.98 -17.07 -12.60
C ALA A 157 -3.77 -16.87 -14.10
N PHE A 158 -3.08 -15.80 -14.51
CA PHE A 158 -2.72 -15.49 -15.89
C PHE A 158 -1.81 -16.56 -16.49
N ALA A 159 -0.76 -16.98 -15.79
CA ALA A 159 0.13 -18.06 -16.22
C ALA A 159 -0.62 -19.39 -16.41
N ARG A 160 -1.62 -19.66 -15.57
CA ARG A 160 -2.46 -20.86 -15.63
C ARG A 160 -3.65 -20.77 -16.60
N GLY A 161 -3.85 -19.62 -17.27
CA GLY A 161 -4.98 -19.40 -18.18
C GLY A 161 -6.37 -19.36 -17.49
N ARG A 162 -6.43 -19.04 -16.20
CA ARG A 162 -7.67 -18.98 -15.40
C ARG A 162 -8.37 -17.63 -15.57
N ALA A 163 -9.15 -17.48 -16.64
CA ALA A 163 -9.76 -16.21 -17.03
C ALA A 163 -10.67 -15.60 -15.96
N LEU A 164 -11.64 -16.36 -15.40
CA LEU A 164 -12.59 -15.85 -14.40
C LEU A 164 -11.87 -15.45 -13.11
N GLY A 165 -11.03 -16.34 -12.56
CA GLY A 165 -10.28 -16.07 -11.34
C GLY A 165 -9.27 -14.93 -11.52
N GLY A 166 -8.60 -14.86 -12.69
CA GLY A 166 -7.73 -13.74 -13.04
C GLY A 166 -8.47 -12.42 -13.11
N GLY A 167 -9.69 -12.40 -13.69
CA GLY A 167 -10.56 -11.24 -13.70
C GLY A 167 -10.95 -10.78 -12.29
N LEU A 168 -11.39 -11.71 -11.44
CA LEU A 168 -11.76 -11.42 -10.05
C LEU A 168 -10.59 -10.77 -9.29
N LEU A 169 -9.38 -11.35 -9.40
CA LEU A 169 -8.19 -10.81 -8.75
C LEU A 169 -7.79 -9.43 -9.28
N LEU A 170 -7.94 -9.19 -10.59
CA LEU A 170 -7.70 -7.89 -11.18
C LEU A 170 -8.72 -6.84 -10.71
N GLY A 171 -10.01 -7.20 -10.64
CA GLY A 171 -11.04 -6.33 -10.08
C GLY A 171 -10.79 -5.97 -8.62
N LEU A 172 -10.43 -6.94 -7.78
CA LEU A 172 -10.03 -6.69 -6.38
C LEU A 172 -8.75 -5.84 -6.29
N ALA A 173 -7.79 -6.04 -7.18
CA ALA A 173 -6.59 -5.20 -7.23
C ALA A 173 -6.92 -3.75 -7.60
N LEU A 174 -7.87 -3.51 -8.51
CA LEU A 174 -8.36 -2.17 -8.87
C LEU A 174 -9.04 -1.48 -7.69
N THR A 175 -9.77 -2.20 -6.85
CA THR A 175 -10.40 -1.65 -5.63
C THR A 175 -9.42 -1.52 -4.45
N THR A 176 -8.18 -1.99 -4.63
CA THR A 176 -7.08 -1.81 -3.67
C THR A 176 -6.12 -0.71 -4.12
N HIS A 177 -5.80 -0.61 -5.42
CA HIS A 177 -4.98 0.48 -5.96
C HIS A 177 -5.25 0.70 -7.46
N PRO A 178 -5.58 1.93 -7.90
CA PRO A 178 -6.01 2.21 -9.28
C PRO A 178 -4.93 1.93 -10.33
N THR A 179 -3.64 1.96 -9.99
CA THR A 179 -2.56 1.60 -10.93
C THR A 179 -2.65 0.17 -11.45
N SER A 180 -3.41 -0.71 -10.79
CA SER A 180 -3.71 -2.05 -11.31
C SER A 180 -4.44 -2.02 -12.65
N LEU A 181 -5.00 -0.87 -13.08
CA LEU A 181 -5.54 -0.66 -14.43
C LEU A 181 -4.49 -0.89 -15.52
N LEU A 182 -3.21 -0.64 -15.23
CA LEU A 182 -2.10 -0.87 -16.16
C LEU A 182 -1.91 -2.35 -16.54
N LEU A 183 -2.47 -3.29 -15.76
CA LEU A 183 -2.49 -4.72 -16.07
C LEU A 183 -3.55 -5.10 -17.12
N LEU A 184 -4.58 -4.25 -17.32
CA LEU A 184 -5.73 -4.57 -18.14
C LEU A 184 -5.39 -4.88 -19.61
N PRO A 185 -4.49 -4.15 -20.31
CA PRO A 185 -4.10 -4.49 -21.67
C PRO A 185 -3.52 -5.91 -21.79
N ALA A 186 -2.61 -6.30 -20.87
CA ALA A 186 -2.06 -7.66 -20.85
C ALA A 186 -3.12 -8.72 -20.55
N ALA A 187 -4.03 -8.43 -19.62
CA ALA A 187 -5.12 -9.31 -19.27
C ALA A 187 -6.06 -9.56 -20.46
N LEU A 188 -6.50 -8.51 -21.16
CA LEU A 188 -7.44 -8.60 -22.29
C LEU A 188 -6.81 -9.30 -23.52
N VAL A 189 -5.55 -9.02 -23.81
CA VAL A 189 -4.85 -9.61 -24.97
C VAL A 189 -4.41 -11.04 -24.67
N GLY A 190 -3.87 -11.30 -23.47
CA GLY A 190 -3.28 -12.59 -23.10
C GLY A 190 -4.31 -13.67 -22.71
N THR A 191 -5.60 -13.31 -22.57
CA THR A 191 -6.67 -14.24 -22.12
C THR A 191 -7.61 -14.64 -23.25
N LYS A 192 -7.16 -14.61 -24.52
CA LYS A 192 -7.96 -15.15 -25.64
C LYS A 192 -7.81 -16.68 -25.71
N PRO A 193 -8.98 -17.48 -25.85
CA PRO A 193 -10.39 -17.09 -25.98
C PRO A 193 -11.02 -16.92 -24.63
N GLY A 194 -10.98 -16.41 -23.66
CA GLY A 194 -11.63 -16.35 -22.34
C GLY A 194 -12.08 -14.94 -21.89
N ARG A 195 -12.12 -13.96 -22.81
CA ARG A 195 -12.39 -12.55 -22.48
C ARG A 195 -13.70 -12.31 -21.74
N ALA A 196 -14.78 -12.96 -22.12
CA ALA A 196 -16.07 -12.81 -21.44
C ALA A 196 -15.95 -13.22 -19.96
N ARG A 197 -15.33 -14.38 -19.68
CA ARG A 197 -15.07 -14.83 -18.29
C ARG A 197 -14.15 -13.88 -17.54
N LEU A 198 -13.12 -13.32 -18.19
CA LEU A 198 -12.25 -12.31 -17.59
C LEU A 198 -13.04 -11.07 -17.17
N LEU A 199 -13.87 -10.52 -18.07
CA LEU A 199 -14.70 -9.34 -17.81
C LEU A 199 -15.73 -9.59 -16.71
N THR A 200 -16.39 -10.76 -16.72
CA THR A 200 -17.26 -11.18 -15.60
C THR A 200 -16.50 -11.20 -14.28
N GLY A 201 -15.29 -11.78 -14.28
CA GLY A 201 -14.45 -11.80 -13.08
C GLY A 201 -14.09 -10.40 -12.61
N ILE A 202 -13.69 -9.49 -13.52
CA ILE A 202 -13.40 -8.08 -13.18
C ILE A 202 -14.63 -7.44 -12.54
N GLY A 203 -15.82 -7.58 -13.14
CA GLY A 203 -17.08 -7.06 -12.59
C GLY A 203 -17.34 -7.57 -11.17
N LEU A 204 -17.16 -8.87 -10.91
CA LEU A 204 -17.26 -9.44 -9.56
C LEU A 204 -16.22 -8.86 -8.59
N GLY A 205 -14.99 -8.66 -9.04
CA GLY A 205 -13.93 -8.08 -8.23
C GLY A 205 -14.12 -6.60 -7.93
N LEU A 206 -14.94 -5.88 -8.70
CA LEU A 206 -15.28 -4.47 -8.48
C LEU A 206 -16.44 -4.28 -7.49
N LEU A 207 -17.16 -5.35 -7.11
CA LEU A 207 -18.30 -5.26 -6.18
C LEU A 207 -18.01 -4.52 -4.87
N PRO A 208 -16.80 -4.57 -4.27
CA PRO A 208 -16.50 -3.76 -3.08
C PRO A 208 -16.73 -2.25 -3.25
N LEU A 209 -16.66 -1.70 -4.47
CA LEU A 209 -16.97 -0.28 -4.72
C LEU A 209 -18.42 0.08 -4.40
N LEU A 210 -19.34 -0.88 -4.50
CA LEU A 210 -20.75 -0.67 -4.18
C LEU A 210 -21.01 -0.55 -2.68
N LEU A 211 -20.04 -0.91 -1.83
CA LEU A 211 -20.15 -0.75 -0.37
C LEU A 211 -19.83 0.69 0.08
N LEU A 212 -19.12 1.48 -0.74
CA LEU A 212 -18.73 2.83 -0.36
C LEU A 212 -19.92 3.74 0.01
N PRO A 213 -21.05 3.78 -0.77
CA PRO A 213 -22.21 4.55 -0.37
C PRO A 213 -22.86 4.10 0.96
N TRP A 214 -22.77 2.81 1.27
CA TRP A 214 -23.27 2.28 2.52
C TRP A 214 -22.35 2.62 3.71
N LEU A 215 -21.03 2.47 3.53
CA LEU A 215 -20.02 2.86 4.54
C LEU A 215 -20.10 4.38 4.85
N ALA A 216 -20.38 5.21 3.84
CA ALA A 216 -20.50 6.65 4.01
C ALA A 216 -21.64 7.07 4.96
N ARG A 217 -22.70 6.26 5.05
CA ARG A 217 -23.86 6.48 5.94
C ARG A 217 -23.64 5.92 7.34
N GLY A 218 -22.52 5.26 7.58
CA GLY A 218 -22.15 4.75 8.90
C GLY A 218 -21.66 5.85 9.84
N ASN A 219 -21.39 5.46 11.09
CA ASN A 219 -20.96 6.37 12.16
C ASN A 219 -19.42 6.53 12.24
N SER A 220 -18.69 6.17 11.20
CA SER A 220 -17.23 6.35 11.20
C SER A 220 -16.86 7.84 11.24
N PRO A 221 -15.87 8.24 12.06
CA PRO A 221 -15.36 9.62 12.06
C PRO A 221 -14.56 9.95 10.79
N VAL A 222 -14.08 8.93 10.08
CA VAL A 222 -13.26 9.09 8.88
C VAL A 222 -14.02 8.59 7.66
N VAL A 223 -14.56 9.53 6.90
CA VAL A 223 -15.23 9.28 5.62
C VAL A 223 -14.85 10.39 4.65
N TRP A 224 -14.05 10.07 3.66
CA TRP A 224 -13.65 11.01 2.63
C TRP A 224 -14.68 11.13 1.50
N GLY A 225 -14.86 12.34 1.01
CA GLY A 225 -15.85 12.65 -0.02
C GLY A 225 -17.28 12.57 0.49
N ALA A 226 -18.22 12.51 -0.43
CA ALA A 226 -19.64 12.22 -0.17
C ALA A 226 -20.08 11.05 -1.08
N PRO A 227 -19.52 9.83 -0.88
CA PRO A 227 -19.76 8.71 -1.80
C PRO A 227 -21.16 8.10 -1.69
N ASP A 228 -22.03 8.60 -0.83
CA ASP A 228 -23.47 8.36 -0.81
C ASP A 228 -24.23 9.16 -1.89
N THR A 229 -23.54 10.07 -2.60
CA THR A 229 -24.03 10.74 -3.80
C THR A 229 -23.30 10.22 -5.05
N PRO A 230 -23.90 10.19 -6.24
CA PRO A 230 -23.23 9.75 -7.47
C PRO A 230 -21.97 10.58 -7.80
N GLY A 231 -22.03 11.90 -7.61
CA GLY A 231 -20.91 12.81 -7.83
C GLY A 231 -19.75 12.59 -6.86
N GLY A 232 -20.06 12.43 -5.57
CA GLY A 232 -19.06 12.16 -4.53
C GLY A 232 -18.45 10.78 -4.67
N TRP A 233 -19.25 9.76 -5.03
CA TRP A 233 -18.75 8.42 -5.31
C TRP A 233 -17.74 8.45 -6.47
N TRP A 234 -18.09 9.12 -7.58
CA TRP A 234 -17.19 9.26 -8.73
C TRP A 234 -15.93 10.07 -8.39
N TRP A 235 -16.08 11.18 -7.62
CA TRP A 235 -14.94 11.98 -7.17
C TRP A 235 -13.96 11.13 -6.36
N LEU A 236 -14.45 10.29 -5.46
CA LEU A 236 -13.64 9.41 -4.62
C LEU A 236 -12.90 8.36 -5.46
N ILE A 237 -13.64 7.53 -6.21
CA ILE A 237 -13.04 6.37 -6.90
C ILE A 237 -12.14 6.75 -8.08
N SER A 238 -12.38 7.92 -8.70
CA SER A 238 -11.52 8.43 -9.77
C SER A 238 -10.20 9.01 -9.27
N GLY A 239 -10.03 9.20 -7.96
CA GLY A 239 -8.84 9.85 -7.40
C GLY A 239 -8.67 11.29 -7.88
N ARG A 240 -9.78 12.01 -8.16
CA ARG A 240 -9.75 13.36 -8.75
C ARG A 240 -8.90 14.35 -7.95
N LEU A 241 -8.81 14.15 -6.63
CA LEU A 241 -7.96 14.93 -5.74
C LEU A 241 -6.49 14.95 -6.21
N TYR A 242 -6.02 13.86 -6.80
CA TYR A 242 -4.63 13.68 -7.20
C TYR A 242 -4.36 13.90 -8.69
N ALA A 243 -5.32 14.42 -9.44
CA ALA A 243 -5.16 14.66 -10.89
C ALA A 243 -3.99 15.61 -11.21
N ALA A 244 -3.72 16.58 -10.33
CA ALA A 244 -2.61 17.53 -10.48
C ALA A 244 -1.22 16.88 -10.30
N ASN A 245 -1.15 15.63 -9.80
CA ASN A 245 0.11 14.90 -9.67
C ASN A 245 0.64 14.38 -11.02
N LEU A 246 -0.17 14.34 -12.06
CA LEU A 246 0.31 14.04 -13.41
C LEU A 246 1.05 15.25 -13.98
N ARG A 247 2.38 15.14 -14.12
CA ARG A 247 3.25 16.23 -14.57
C ARG A 247 4.21 15.77 -15.67
N LEU A 248 4.26 16.53 -16.75
CA LEU A 248 5.18 16.36 -17.88
C LEU A 248 5.92 17.68 -18.15
N PRO A 249 7.23 17.67 -18.36
CA PRO A 249 8.18 16.53 -18.24
C PRO A 249 8.44 16.13 -16.76
N PRO A 250 9.00 14.92 -16.53
CA PRO A 250 9.36 14.48 -15.17
C PRO A 250 10.50 15.33 -14.60
N GLU A 251 10.45 15.64 -13.31
CA GLU A 251 11.48 16.38 -12.60
C GLU A 251 12.78 15.54 -12.43
N GLY A 252 13.96 16.18 -12.53
CA GLY A 252 15.27 15.49 -12.43
C GLY A 252 15.47 14.72 -11.12
N ALA A 253 14.98 15.25 -9.98
CA ALA A 253 15.03 14.58 -8.70
C ALA A 253 14.24 13.26 -8.69
N ARG A 254 13.12 13.21 -9.41
CA ARG A 254 12.30 12.00 -9.58
C ARG A 254 12.99 10.97 -10.45
N LEU A 255 13.63 11.39 -11.53
CA LEU A 255 14.44 10.50 -12.36
C LEU A 255 15.54 9.81 -11.53
N ALA A 256 16.22 10.56 -10.65
CA ALA A 256 17.26 10.01 -9.78
C ALA A 256 16.68 9.03 -8.74
N LEU A 257 15.52 9.34 -8.13
CA LEU A 257 14.84 8.47 -7.18
C LEU A 257 14.44 7.13 -7.82
N LEU A 258 13.81 7.20 -8.99
CA LEU A 258 13.35 6.02 -9.72
C LEU A 258 14.51 5.21 -10.29
N ALA A 259 15.58 5.87 -10.75
CA ALA A 259 16.81 5.21 -11.19
C ALA A 259 17.43 4.41 -10.04
N ARG A 260 17.51 4.96 -8.83
CA ARG A 260 17.99 4.22 -7.64
C ARG A 260 17.13 2.99 -7.34
N ALA A 261 15.80 3.12 -7.37
CA ALA A 261 14.89 2.01 -7.15
C ALA A 261 15.00 0.92 -8.22
N LEU A 262 15.19 1.30 -9.48
CA LEU A 262 15.35 0.39 -10.61
C LEU A 262 16.74 -0.27 -10.66
N VAL A 263 17.81 0.47 -10.36
CA VAL A 263 19.19 -0.08 -10.38
C VAL A 263 19.41 -1.06 -9.24
N LEU A 264 18.92 -0.76 -8.04
CA LEU A 264 19.08 -1.65 -6.87
C LEU A 264 18.18 -2.88 -6.91
N GLY A 265 17.13 -2.88 -7.75
CA GLY A 265 16.18 -4.00 -7.86
C GLY A 265 16.50 -4.95 -9.03
N PRO A 266 16.30 -4.54 -10.29
CA PRO A 266 16.38 -5.43 -11.44
C PRO A 266 17.79 -5.76 -11.93
N ALA A 267 18.78 -4.86 -11.74
CA ALA A 267 20.15 -5.13 -12.20
C ALA A 267 20.72 -6.41 -11.59
N ALA A 268 20.44 -6.65 -10.30
CA ALA A 268 20.82 -7.89 -9.64
C ALA A 268 20.10 -9.13 -10.20
N LEU A 269 18.87 -8.96 -10.73
CA LEU A 269 18.07 -10.03 -11.31
C LEU A 269 18.35 -10.25 -12.82
N LEU A 270 18.79 -9.20 -13.54
CA LEU A 270 19.03 -9.22 -14.98
C LEU A 270 20.47 -9.62 -15.37
N LEU A 271 21.44 -9.49 -14.45
CA LEU A 271 22.86 -9.73 -14.69
C LEU A 271 23.26 -11.22 -14.66
N GLY A 272 22.31 -12.16 -14.75
CA GLY A 272 22.66 -13.57 -14.96
C GLY A 272 23.56 -13.72 -16.20
N PRO A 273 24.66 -14.50 -16.13
CA PRO A 273 25.62 -14.64 -17.20
C PRO A 273 25.00 -15.29 -18.45
N GLN A 274 24.80 -14.51 -19.50
CA GLN A 274 24.39 -14.97 -20.81
C GLN A 274 25.31 -14.37 -21.89
N PRO A 275 25.83 -15.14 -22.85
CA PRO A 275 26.43 -14.60 -24.05
C PRO A 275 25.32 -13.89 -24.87
N PHE A 276 25.56 -12.64 -25.24
CA PHE A 276 24.59 -11.73 -25.88
C PHE A 276 23.96 -12.30 -27.16
N GLY A 277 24.70 -13.14 -27.92
CA GLY A 277 24.26 -13.73 -29.20
C GLY A 277 23.14 -14.79 -29.08
N ASN A 278 23.12 -15.61 -28.01
CA ASN A 278 22.09 -16.64 -27.80
C ASN A 278 20.82 -16.15 -27.10
N ARG A 279 20.85 -14.92 -26.59
CA ARG A 279 19.69 -14.32 -25.92
C ARG A 279 18.59 -13.96 -26.89
N MET A 280 18.95 -13.35 -28.04
CA MET A 280 17.98 -12.88 -29.03
C MET A 280 17.25 -14.05 -29.72
N ALA A 281 17.97 -15.11 -30.06
CA ALA A 281 17.36 -16.28 -30.71
C ALA A 281 16.42 -17.05 -29.74
N GLY A 282 16.81 -17.23 -28.48
CA GLY A 282 15.96 -17.88 -27.47
C GLY A 282 14.74 -17.03 -27.07
N TRP A 283 14.86 -15.71 -27.10
CA TRP A 283 13.72 -14.80 -26.91
C TRP A 283 12.78 -14.80 -28.13
N ALA A 284 13.33 -14.74 -29.34
CA ALA A 284 12.55 -14.73 -30.57
C ALA A 284 11.66 -15.98 -30.70
N SER A 285 12.21 -17.18 -30.43
CA SER A 285 11.42 -18.42 -30.46
C SER A 285 10.33 -18.46 -29.37
N THR A 286 10.63 -17.93 -28.17
CA THR A 286 9.64 -17.87 -27.09
C THR A 286 8.52 -16.85 -27.39
N LEU A 287 8.83 -15.77 -28.11
CA LEU A 287 7.89 -14.71 -28.50
C LEU A 287 6.91 -15.19 -29.61
N THR A 288 7.33 -16.10 -30.49
CA THR A 288 6.45 -16.67 -31.51
C THR A 288 5.47 -17.70 -30.95
N GLU A 289 5.89 -18.47 -29.92
CA GLU A 289 5.07 -19.50 -29.29
C GLU A 289 4.21 -18.98 -28.12
N ASN A 290 4.68 -18.00 -27.35
CA ASN A 290 3.96 -17.49 -26.19
C ASN A 290 4.13 -15.97 -26.01
N ARG A 291 3.11 -15.19 -26.37
CA ARG A 291 3.10 -13.72 -26.27
C ARG A 291 3.01 -13.18 -24.84
N ARG A 292 2.72 -14.03 -23.82
CA ARG A 292 2.52 -13.58 -22.43
C ARG A 292 3.72 -12.86 -21.82
N PRO A 293 4.97 -13.35 -21.94
CA PRO A 293 6.13 -12.63 -21.43
C PRO A 293 6.31 -11.24 -22.04
N LEU A 294 6.02 -11.08 -23.34
CA LEU A 294 6.07 -9.78 -24.02
C LEU A 294 5.04 -8.81 -23.47
N LEU A 295 3.80 -9.27 -23.31
CA LEU A 295 2.70 -8.46 -22.74
C LEU A 295 3.02 -8.02 -21.31
N LEU A 296 3.57 -8.92 -20.49
CA LEU A 296 4.00 -8.60 -19.14
C LEU A 296 5.17 -7.60 -19.15
N GLY A 297 6.17 -7.77 -20.03
CA GLY A 297 7.26 -6.83 -20.19
C GLY A 297 6.77 -5.42 -20.57
N ALA A 298 5.85 -5.32 -21.54
CA ALA A 298 5.22 -4.06 -21.92
C ALA A 298 4.44 -3.44 -20.74
N THR A 299 3.74 -4.25 -19.96
CA THR A 299 3.05 -3.79 -18.74
C THR A 299 4.04 -3.24 -17.69
N GLY A 300 5.17 -3.93 -17.48
CA GLY A 300 6.24 -3.42 -16.61
C GLY A 300 6.75 -2.04 -17.04
N VAL A 301 6.93 -1.85 -18.35
CA VAL A 301 7.31 -0.53 -18.92
C VAL A 301 6.23 0.51 -18.65
N LEU A 302 4.94 0.19 -18.81
CA LEU A 302 3.86 1.13 -18.49
C LEU A 302 3.88 1.59 -17.03
N TYR A 303 4.16 0.71 -16.07
CA TYR A 303 4.33 1.10 -14.66
C TYR A 303 5.51 2.04 -14.46
N VAL A 304 6.65 1.79 -15.12
CA VAL A 304 7.82 2.67 -15.06
C VAL A 304 7.47 4.05 -15.64
N LEU A 305 6.84 4.09 -16.81
CA LEU A 305 6.42 5.35 -17.44
C LEU A 305 5.42 6.12 -16.56
N PHE A 306 4.46 5.43 -15.96
CA PHE A 306 3.51 6.05 -15.03
C PHE A 306 4.23 6.63 -13.81
N ALA A 307 5.12 5.88 -13.17
CA ALA A 307 5.89 6.35 -12.02
C ALA A 307 6.78 7.57 -12.36
N LEU A 308 7.25 7.69 -13.59
CA LEU A 308 8.04 8.83 -14.06
C LEU A 308 7.21 10.12 -14.14
N VAL A 309 5.94 10.04 -14.51
CA VAL A 309 5.08 11.22 -14.72
C VAL A 309 4.18 11.55 -13.53
N TYR A 310 4.04 10.62 -12.57
CA TYR A 310 3.19 10.84 -11.39
C TYR A 310 4.00 11.43 -10.24
N ALA A 311 3.75 12.71 -9.91
CA ALA A 311 4.51 13.50 -8.94
C ALA A 311 3.98 13.27 -7.51
N THR A 312 4.50 12.25 -6.83
CA THR A 312 4.28 12.05 -5.39
C THR A 312 5.60 11.80 -4.68
N LEU A 313 5.66 12.05 -3.37
CA LEU A 313 6.87 11.86 -2.56
C LEU A 313 7.31 10.39 -2.52
N ASP A 314 6.36 9.48 -2.58
CA ASP A 314 6.55 8.03 -2.53
C ASP A 314 6.48 7.36 -3.93
N ALA A 315 6.64 8.10 -5.02
CA ALA A 315 6.51 7.59 -6.40
C ALA A 315 7.21 6.24 -6.67
N ALA A 316 8.25 5.91 -5.89
CA ALA A 316 8.96 4.64 -6.02
C ALA A 316 8.06 3.42 -5.75
N VAL A 317 7.04 3.53 -4.89
CA VAL A 317 6.13 2.40 -4.57
C VAL A 317 5.26 1.99 -5.77
N LEU A 318 5.07 2.90 -6.73
CA LEU A 318 4.36 2.63 -7.98
C LEU A 318 5.10 1.63 -8.88
N LEU A 319 6.41 1.41 -8.63
CA LEU A 319 7.23 0.41 -9.32
C LEU A 319 7.03 -1.02 -8.78
N LEU A 320 6.36 -1.23 -7.66
CA LEU A 320 6.23 -2.55 -7.04
C LEU A 320 5.67 -3.62 -8.00
N PRO A 321 4.57 -3.36 -8.78
CA PRO A 321 4.10 -4.33 -9.75
C PRO A 321 5.10 -4.57 -10.90
N ALA A 322 5.85 -3.54 -11.33
CA ALA A 322 6.89 -3.70 -12.34
C ALA A 322 8.03 -4.60 -11.85
N LEU A 323 8.46 -4.44 -10.59
CA LEU A 323 9.49 -5.28 -9.97
C LEU A 323 9.04 -6.74 -9.87
N LEU A 324 7.77 -6.97 -9.53
CA LEU A 324 7.18 -8.31 -9.47
C LEU A 324 7.15 -8.97 -10.85
N ILE A 325 6.77 -8.23 -11.90
CA ILE A 325 6.82 -8.68 -13.29
C ILE A 325 8.28 -8.94 -13.71
N ALA A 326 9.19 -8.04 -13.40
CA ALA A 326 10.62 -8.19 -13.73
C ALA A 326 11.21 -9.45 -13.07
N ALA A 327 10.91 -9.72 -11.80
CA ALA A 327 11.34 -10.93 -11.11
C ALA A 327 10.79 -12.21 -11.77
N LEU A 328 9.51 -12.21 -12.18
CA LEU A 328 8.91 -13.32 -12.93
C LEU A 328 9.66 -13.57 -14.26
N LEU A 329 9.98 -12.51 -14.99
CA LEU A 329 10.64 -12.60 -16.30
C LEU A 329 12.13 -12.98 -16.17
N ALA A 330 12.82 -12.54 -15.12
CA ALA A 330 14.23 -12.83 -14.86
C ALA A 330 14.46 -14.22 -14.22
N ALA A 331 13.43 -14.89 -13.73
CA ALA A 331 13.53 -16.15 -13.01
C ALA A 331 14.34 -17.24 -13.75
N PRO A 332 14.21 -17.45 -15.10
CA PRO A 332 15.02 -18.42 -15.82
C PRO A 332 16.53 -18.10 -15.80
N GLY A 333 16.88 -16.81 -15.82
CA GLY A 333 18.30 -16.37 -15.72
C GLY A 333 18.88 -16.70 -14.35
N LEU A 334 18.20 -16.33 -13.28
CA LEU A 334 18.65 -16.60 -11.91
C LEU A 334 18.71 -18.10 -11.60
N ALA A 335 17.76 -18.88 -12.13
CA ALA A 335 17.73 -20.33 -11.93
C ALA A 335 18.97 -21.05 -12.46
N ARG A 336 19.69 -20.49 -13.46
CA ARG A 336 20.92 -21.06 -14.00
C ARG A 336 22.11 -21.02 -13.04
N LEU A 337 22.05 -20.14 -12.02
CA LEU A 337 23.05 -20.11 -10.96
C LEU A 337 22.96 -21.32 -10.03
N GLY A 338 21.94 -22.19 -10.20
CA GLY A 338 21.73 -23.37 -9.37
C GLY A 338 21.65 -23.03 -7.88
N ARG A 339 22.47 -23.68 -7.07
CA ARG A 339 22.53 -23.41 -5.61
C ARG A 339 23.07 -22.00 -5.30
N GLY A 340 23.88 -21.41 -6.17
CA GLY A 340 24.39 -20.04 -6.00
C GLY A 340 23.31 -18.97 -6.03
N ALA A 341 22.14 -19.24 -6.63
CA ALA A 341 21.00 -18.32 -6.63
C ALA A 341 20.51 -17.94 -5.22
N VAL A 342 20.79 -18.80 -4.22
CA VAL A 342 20.39 -18.58 -2.81
C VAL A 342 21.22 -17.49 -2.14
N ALA A 343 22.42 -17.19 -2.63
CA ALA A 343 23.29 -16.17 -2.04
C ALA A 343 22.66 -14.78 -2.07
N LEU A 344 21.93 -14.43 -3.14
CA LEU A 344 21.29 -13.11 -3.27
C LEU A 344 20.23 -12.84 -2.21
N PRO A 345 19.19 -13.69 -2.02
CA PRO A 345 18.21 -13.44 -0.98
C PRO A 345 18.79 -13.50 0.44
N LEU A 346 19.81 -14.32 0.70
CA LEU A 346 20.48 -14.35 2.00
C LEU A 346 21.23 -13.04 2.27
N LEU A 347 21.94 -12.49 1.29
CA LEU A 347 22.60 -11.20 1.41
C LEU A 347 21.60 -10.08 1.65
N LEU A 348 20.53 -10.02 0.86
CA LEU A 348 19.47 -9.00 1.01
C LEU A 348 18.77 -9.12 2.37
N ALA A 349 18.50 -10.34 2.85
CA ALA A 349 17.91 -10.56 4.17
C ALA A 349 18.84 -10.08 5.29
N ALA A 350 20.13 -10.41 5.22
CA ALA A 350 21.12 -9.98 6.22
C ALA A 350 21.24 -8.45 6.24
N LEU A 351 21.38 -7.81 5.08
CA LEU A 351 21.43 -6.35 4.98
C LEU A 351 20.14 -5.70 5.49
N GLY A 352 18.98 -6.26 5.16
CA GLY A 352 17.68 -5.76 5.61
C GLY A 352 17.53 -5.84 7.12
N LEU A 353 17.90 -6.95 7.74
CA LEU A 353 17.85 -7.12 9.20
C LEU A 353 18.80 -6.16 9.93
N LEU A 354 19.97 -5.86 9.35
CA LEU A 354 20.92 -4.92 9.93
C LEU A 354 20.51 -3.45 9.80
N THR A 355 19.76 -3.09 8.74
CA THR A 355 19.52 -1.68 8.39
C THR A 355 18.06 -1.24 8.56
N ARG A 356 17.09 -2.15 8.77
CA ARG A 356 15.65 -1.85 8.68
C ARG A 356 14.86 -2.05 9.97
N THR A 357 15.52 -1.96 11.10
CA THR A 357 14.87 -2.03 12.41
C THR A 357 14.09 -0.75 12.78
N GLY A 358 14.27 0.35 12.01
CA GLY A 358 13.70 1.65 12.32
C GLY A 358 12.17 1.65 12.47
N ALA A 359 11.43 0.91 11.63
CA ALA A 359 9.97 0.84 11.75
C ALA A 359 9.51 0.15 13.04
N ALA A 360 10.18 -0.93 13.45
CA ALA A 360 9.87 -1.66 14.69
C ALA A 360 10.15 -0.84 15.96
N ALA A 361 11.10 0.10 15.88
CA ALA A 361 11.52 0.96 16.99
C ALA A 361 10.90 2.38 16.92
N ASP A 362 10.07 2.67 15.90
CA ASP A 362 9.50 4.00 15.70
C ASP A 362 8.40 4.29 16.71
N ALA A 363 8.76 5.02 17.75
CA ALA A 363 7.85 5.52 18.79
C ALA A 363 7.49 7.02 18.60
N ILE A 364 7.98 7.66 17.53
CA ILE A 364 7.81 9.10 17.31
C ILE A 364 6.34 9.49 17.17
N PRO A 365 5.51 8.82 16.34
CA PRO A 365 4.10 9.18 16.18
C PRO A 365 3.33 9.12 17.49
N ARG A 366 3.49 8.05 18.28
CA ARG A 366 2.85 7.89 19.59
C ARG A 366 3.25 9.00 20.55
N ARG A 367 4.56 9.20 20.74
CA ARG A 367 5.08 10.22 21.67
C ARG A 367 4.54 11.62 21.36
N LEU A 368 4.56 12.01 20.08
CA LEU A 368 4.11 13.33 19.67
C LEU A 368 2.58 13.48 19.79
N ALA A 369 1.82 12.46 19.44
CA ALA A 369 0.36 12.49 19.58
C ALA A 369 -0.06 12.54 21.05
N GLU A 370 0.52 11.70 21.91
CA GLU A 370 0.25 11.71 23.36
C GLU A 370 0.61 13.06 23.99
N ALA A 371 1.74 13.64 23.61
CA ALA A 371 2.16 14.95 24.10
C ALA A 371 1.19 16.07 23.65
N ALA A 372 0.76 16.06 22.35
CA ALA A 372 -0.17 17.05 21.84
C ALA A 372 -1.56 16.93 22.49
N LEU A 373 -2.08 15.70 22.58
CA LEU A 373 -3.38 15.43 23.19
C LEU A 373 -3.39 15.75 24.70
N SER A 374 -2.31 15.43 25.41
CA SER A 374 -2.20 15.72 26.85
C SER A 374 -2.07 17.22 27.14
N ALA A 375 -1.39 17.98 26.28
CA ALA A 375 -1.24 19.42 26.42
C ALA A 375 -2.50 20.21 25.99
N ALA A 376 -3.41 19.58 25.24
CA ALA A 376 -4.61 20.24 24.78
C ALA A 376 -5.56 20.57 25.95
N PRO A 377 -6.12 21.79 26.02
CA PRO A 377 -7.14 22.14 27.01
C PRO A 377 -8.37 21.24 26.92
N PRO A 378 -9.16 21.12 28.00
CA PRO A 378 -10.44 20.38 27.95
C PRO A 378 -11.38 20.90 26.86
N ASN A 379 -12.07 19.99 26.17
CA ASN A 379 -13.02 20.30 25.09
C ASN A 379 -12.45 21.11 23.91
N ALA A 380 -11.14 21.14 23.72
CA ALA A 380 -10.51 21.92 22.66
C ALA A 380 -10.85 21.41 21.24
N VAL A 381 -10.84 22.33 20.28
CA VAL A 381 -10.73 21.99 18.86
C VAL A 381 -9.24 22.01 18.46
N LEU A 382 -8.75 20.89 17.97
CA LEU A 382 -7.36 20.74 17.50
C LEU A 382 -7.37 20.83 15.98
N LEU A 383 -6.80 21.90 15.43
CA LEU A 383 -6.75 22.17 14.01
C LEU A 383 -5.36 21.81 13.46
N THR A 384 -5.28 20.79 12.61
CA THR A 384 -4.04 20.31 12.00
C THR A 384 -3.75 20.98 10.66
N PRO A 385 -2.45 21.09 10.25
CA PRO A 385 -2.06 21.71 8.98
C PRO A 385 -1.90 20.68 7.84
N GLY A 386 -2.38 19.45 7.99
CA GLY A 386 -2.31 18.41 6.95
C GLY A 386 -2.06 16.99 7.44
N ASP A 387 -1.93 16.10 6.50
CA ASP A 387 -2.09 14.63 6.58
C ASP A 387 -1.34 13.98 7.74
N ARG A 388 -0.04 14.19 7.87
CA ARG A 388 0.76 13.50 8.88
C ARG A 388 0.30 13.77 10.32
N SER A 389 -0.05 15.03 10.61
CA SER A 389 -0.58 15.40 11.93
C SER A 389 -2.02 14.91 12.11
N LEU A 390 -2.88 15.13 11.09
CA LEU A 390 -4.27 14.72 11.10
C LEU A 390 -4.40 13.21 11.28
N PHE A 391 -3.78 12.42 10.40
CA PHE A 391 -3.92 10.97 10.39
C PHE A 391 -3.37 10.32 11.66
N THR A 392 -2.28 10.86 12.19
CA THR A 392 -1.74 10.41 13.46
C THR A 392 -2.71 10.70 14.61
N LEU A 393 -3.23 11.93 14.70
CA LEU A 393 -4.19 12.28 15.75
C LEU A 393 -5.52 11.53 15.58
N TRP A 394 -6.01 11.30 14.36
CA TRP A 394 -7.19 10.45 14.14
C TRP A 394 -7.00 9.05 14.71
N TYR A 395 -5.84 8.41 14.48
CA TYR A 395 -5.57 7.09 15.02
C TYR A 395 -5.61 7.08 16.56
N TYR A 396 -4.84 7.93 17.21
CA TYR A 396 -4.78 7.91 18.69
C TYR A 396 -6.07 8.42 19.35
N HIS A 397 -6.77 9.33 18.71
CA HIS A 397 -8.05 9.84 19.22
C HIS A 397 -9.19 8.84 18.99
N HIS A 398 -9.40 8.34 17.78
CA HIS A 398 -10.57 7.52 17.43
C HIS A 398 -10.37 6.02 17.63
N VAL A 399 -9.14 5.50 17.52
CA VAL A 399 -8.85 4.06 17.64
C VAL A 399 -8.37 3.72 19.04
N GLU A 400 -7.42 4.49 19.56
CA GLU A 400 -6.89 4.28 20.92
C GLU A 400 -7.75 4.99 22.00
N GLY A 401 -8.72 5.81 21.59
CA GLY A 401 -9.67 6.47 22.50
C GLY A 401 -9.10 7.59 23.37
N LEU A 402 -7.95 8.16 22.96
CA LEU A 402 -7.33 9.22 23.74
C LEU A 402 -8.09 10.53 23.60
N ARG A 403 -8.39 11.19 24.72
CA ARG A 403 -9.02 12.52 24.80
C ARG A 403 -10.33 12.59 23.99
N PRO A 404 -11.36 11.82 24.35
CA PRO A 404 -12.66 11.82 23.64
C PRO A 404 -13.39 13.16 23.73
N ASP A 405 -12.94 14.06 24.62
CA ASP A 405 -13.48 15.40 24.79
C ASP A 405 -13.04 16.41 23.72
N VAL A 406 -11.95 16.16 23.00
CA VAL A 406 -11.45 17.09 21.99
C VAL A 406 -12.01 16.80 20.61
N VAL A 407 -11.99 17.80 19.72
CA VAL A 407 -12.35 17.66 18.31
C VAL A 407 -11.06 17.77 17.48
N VAL A 408 -10.77 16.79 16.65
CA VAL A 408 -9.65 16.85 15.72
C VAL A 408 -10.16 17.24 14.34
N ALA A 409 -9.72 18.39 13.84
CA ALA A 409 -10.09 18.94 12.55
C ALA A 409 -8.83 19.31 11.73
N ASP A 410 -8.98 19.45 10.41
CA ASP A 410 -7.88 19.80 9.50
C ASP A 410 -8.18 21.04 8.68
N ALA A 411 -7.20 21.95 8.60
CA ALA A 411 -7.32 23.21 7.90
C ALA A 411 -7.40 23.04 6.38
N ASN A 412 -6.70 22.05 5.81
CA ASN A 412 -6.70 21.81 4.37
C ASN A 412 -7.98 21.15 3.91
N LEU A 413 -8.49 20.17 4.69
CA LEU A 413 -9.76 19.52 4.39
C LEU A 413 -10.95 20.46 4.57
N PHE A 414 -10.80 21.53 5.33
CA PHE A 414 -11.84 22.55 5.52
C PHE A 414 -12.27 23.21 4.22
N ALA A 415 -11.44 23.22 3.18
CA ALA A 415 -11.80 23.68 1.83
C ALA A 415 -12.90 22.83 1.14
N PHE A 416 -13.19 21.62 1.65
CA PHE A 416 -14.17 20.71 1.03
C PHE A 416 -15.51 20.73 1.74
N ASP A 417 -16.61 20.91 0.99
CA ASP A 417 -17.99 20.94 1.52
C ASP A 417 -18.34 19.66 2.30
N TRP A 418 -17.98 18.49 1.74
CA TRP A 418 -18.24 17.21 2.38
C TRP A 418 -17.59 17.09 3.77
N TYR A 419 -16.43 17.71 3.95
CA TYR A 419 -15.72 17.69 5.24
C TYR A 419 -16.40 18.60 6.24
N ARG A 420 -16.77 19.81 5.86
CA ARG A 420 -17.52 20.77 6.72
C ARG A 420 -18.85 20.21 7.15
N LEU A 421 -19.63 19.61 6.22
CA LEU A 421 -20.90 18.97 6.54
C LEU A 421 -20.74 17.85 7.56
N ARG A 422 -19.67 17.07 7.45
CA ARG A 422 -19.40 15.99 8.41
C ARG A 422 -18.98 16.52 9.79
N LEU A 423 -18.16 17.56 9.85
CA LEU A 423 -17.82 18.24 11.10
C LEU A 423 -19.07 18.78 11.79
N ALA A 424 -19.96 19.45 11.05
CA ALA A 424 -21.19 20.01 11.58
C ALA A 424 -22.14 18.93 12.13
N GLY A 425 -22.22 17.79 11.46
CA GLY A 425 -23.09 16.68 11.87
C GLY A 425 -22.53 15.81 13.01
N GLY A 426 -21.20 15.80 13.20
CA GLY A 426 -20.51 14.88 14.12
C GLY A 426 -20.29 15.42 15.54
N GLN A 427 -20.42 16.73 15.76
CA GLN A 427 -20.00 17.37 17.02
C GLN A 427 -21.03 18.40 17.53
N ALA A 428 -21.74 18.07 18.56
CA ALA A 428 -22.70 19.00 19.18
C ALA A 428 -21.99 20.29 19.67
N GLY A 429 -22.56 21.44 19.31
CA GLY A 429 -22.05 22.75 19.74
C GLY A 429 -20.78 23.20 19.01
N LEU A 430 -20.41 22.57 17.90
CA LEU A 430 -19.37 23.07 17.00
C LEU A 430 -20.02 23.95 15.93
N PHE A 431 -19.59 25.19 15.84
CA PHE A 431 -19.99 26.08 14.74
C PHE A 431 -19.16 25.75 13.49
N VAL A 432 -19.84 25.49 12.38
CA VAL A 432 -19.20 25.30 11.06
C VAL A 432 -19.88 26.25 10.08
N PRO A 433 -19.17 27.22 9.46
CA PRO A 433 -19.75 28.15 8.49
C PRO A 433 -20.17 27.42 7.22
N ASP A 434 -21.11 28.01 6.47
CA ASP A 434 -21.59 27.45 5.19
C ASP A 434 -20.49 27.46 4.09
N GLY A 435 -19.52 28.35 4.21
CA GLY A 435 -18.36 28.44 3.29
C GLY A 435 -17.06 27.91 3.90
N ASP A 436 -15.97 28.06 3.16
CA ASP A 436 -14.60 27.65 3.54
C ASP A 436 -13.89 28.69 4.44
N ASP A 437 -14.66 29.55 5.14
CA ASP A 437 -14.13 30.56 6.05
C ASP A 437 -13.58 29.94 7.34
N LEU A 438 -12.33 29.51 7.27
CA LEU A 438 -11.61 28.95 8.41
C LEU A 438 -11.40 29.98 9.54
N VAL A 439 -11.35 31.29 9.23
CA VAL A 439 -11.21 32.36 10.22
C VAL A 439 -12.47 32.48 11.04
N ALA A 440 -13.64 32.49 10.39
CA ALA A 440 -14.93 32.48 11.06
C ALA A 440 -15.11 31.21 11.91
N PHE A 441 -14.74 30.03 11.37
CA PHE A 441 -14.75 28.78 12.13
C PHE A 441 -13.96 28.89 13.44
N GLN A 442 -12.72 29.39 13.37
CA GLN A 442 -11.86 29.52 14.53
C GLN A 442 -12.36 30.58 15.51
N GLY A 443 -12.69 31.77 15.00
CA GLY A 443 -13.08 32.91 15.83
C GLY A 443 -14.38 32.66 16.62
N ILE A 444 -15.38 32.10 15.99
CA ILE A 444 -16.68 31.83 16.64
C ILE A 444 -16.55 30.68 17.65
N ASN A 445 -15.86 29.59 17.28
CA ASN A 445 -15.66 28.49 18.23
C ASN A 445 -14.80 28.90 19.43
N ALA A 446 -13.83 29.82 19.23
CA ALA A 446 -12.99 30.34 20.34
C ALA A 446 -13.78 31.10 21.41
N LEU A 447 -15.01 31.54 21.16
CA LEU A 447 -15.89 32.13 22.16
C LEU A 447 -16.46 31.08 23.13
N ALA A 448 -16.61 29.84 22.68
CA ALA A 448 -17.24 28.77 23.46
C ALA A 448 -16.23 27.76 24.03
N ARG A 449 -15.13 27.48 23.32
CA ARG A 449 -14.13 26.47 23.68
C ARG A 449 -12.73 26.85 23.16
N PRO A 450 -11.64 26.33 23.74
CA PRO A 450 -10.30 26.56 23.20
C PRO A 450 -10.17 26.04 21.76
N VAL A 451 -9.59 26.84 20.86
CA VAL A 451 -9.23 26.41 19.49
C VAL A 451 -7.71 26.45 19.41
N CYS A 452 -7.10 25.31 19.14
CA CYS A 452 -5.66 25.14 19.10
C CYS A 452 -5.20 24.72 17.71
N ALA A 453 -4.27 25.46 17.12
CA ALA A 453 -3.49 24.95 16.01
C ALA A 453 -2.49 23.93 16.56
N VAL A 454 -2.38 22.75 15.93
CA VAL A 454 -1.49 21.68 16.34
C VAL A 454 -0.73 21.09 15.17
N SER A 455 0.61 21.02 15.28
CA SER A 455 1.45 20.30 14.32
C SER A 455 2.37 19.33 15.05
N LEU A 456 2.39 18.09 14.61
CA LEU A 456 3.33 17.07 15.07
C LEU A 456 4.70 17.16 14.38
N LEU A 457 4.85 18.12 13.47
CA LEU A 457 6.10 18.41 12.76
C LEU A 457 6.65 19.76 13.23
N ALA A 458 7.95 19.98 13.03
CA ALA A 458 8.61 21.26 13.30
C ALA A 458 8.20 22.38 12.32
N THR A 459 6.95 22.38 11.85
CA THR A 459 6.43 23.39 10.93
C THR A 459 5.89 24.57 11.73
N PRO A 460 6.26 25.82 11.43
CA PRO A 460 5.68 26.99 12.07
C PRO A 460 4.16 27.01 11.88
N LEU A 461 3.41 27.16 12.97
CA LEU A 461 1.97 27.33 12.93
C LEU A 461 1.63 28.79 12.75
N THR A 462 0.69 29.10 11.87
CA THR A 462 0.13 30.45 11.72
C THR A 462 -1.34 30.39 12.13
N LEU A 463 -1.72 31.13 13.15
CA LEU A 463 -3.12 31.35 13.48
C LEU A 463 -3.68 32.43 12.54
N PRO A 464 -4.95 32.38 12.14
CA PRO A 464 -5.57 33.36 11.25
C PRO A 464 -5.55 34.79 11.78
N ALA A 465 -5.47 34.99 13.06
CA ALA A 465 -5.36 36.31 13.69
C ALA A 465 -3.97 36.95 13.61
N GLY A 466 -3.07 36.45 12.75
CA GLY A 466 -1.71 37.00 12.61
C GLY A 466 -0.74 36.64 13.74
N GLN A 467 -1.16 35.84 14.70
CA GLN A 467 -0.28 35.35 15.75
C GLN A 467 0.57 34.21 15.19
N ARG A 468 1.89 34.35 15.25
CA ARG A 468 2.81 33.27 14.92
C ARG A 468 3.13 32.48 16.20
N ALA A 469 3.04 31.17 16.11
CA ALA A 469 3.59 30.31 17.14
C ALA A 469 5.11 30.57 17.30
N THR A 470 5.58 30.62 18.50
CA THR A 470 7.01 30.43 18.78
C THR A 470 7.45 29.06 18.27
N ALA A 471 8.69 28.95 17.78
CA ALA A 471 9.22 27.67 17.34
C ALA A 471 8.99 26.58 18.42
N PRO A 472 8.60 25.36 18.00
CA PRO A 472 8.37 24.27 18.95
C PRO A 472 9.63 23.98 19.76
N PRO A 473 9.51 23.37 20.94
CA PRO A 473 10.64 22.70 21.55
C PRO A 473 11.15 21.65 20.57
N ALA A 474 12.47 21.51 20.46
CA ALA A 474 13.14 20.65 19.47
C ALA A 474 12.61 19.18 19.42
N ASP A 475 11.95 18.74 20.50
CA ASP A 475 11.49 17.36 20.71
C ASP A 475 9.99 17.22 21.01
N GLY A 476 9.14 18.23 20.75
CA GLY A 476 7.71 18.22 21.09
C GLY A 476 6.80 18.71 19.99
N PRO A 477 5.46 18.46 20.09
CA PRO A 477 4.48 18.99 19.17
C PRO A 477 4.33 20.50 19.33
N ASN A 478 4.03 21.17 18.22
CA ASN A 478 3.59 22.56 18.24
C ASN A 478 2.12 22.62 18.64
N LEU A 479 1.81 23.32 19.72
CA LEU A 479 0.43 23.59 20.13
C LEU A 479 0.29 25.07 20.47
N LEU A 480 -0.62 25.77 19.78
CA LEU A 480 -0.93 27.17 20.01
C LEU A 480 -2.43 27.35 20.14
N CYS A 481 -2.92 27.71 21.30
CA CYS A 481 -4.34 27.83 21.61
C CYS A 481 -4.79 29.29 21.67
N THR A 482 -5.98 29.58 21.10
CA THR A 482 -6.73 30.83 21.29
C THR A 482 -7.96 30.54 22.12
N GLY A 483 -8.36 31.46 22.98
CA GLY A 483 -9.54 31.31 23.85
C GLY A 483 -9.21 31.72 25.29
N LYS A 484 -10.26 31.92 26.08
CA LYS A 484 -10.10 32.31 27.49
C LYS A 484 -9.22 31.28 28.23
N ARG A 485 -8.17 31.80 28.88
CA ARG A 485 -7.41 31.06 29.89
C ARG A 485 -8.30 30.66 31.03
#